data_f7ee07aaa7b816df7a1b9cefb722c0d4
#
_entry.id   f7ee07aaa7b816df7a1b9cefb722c0d4
#
_cell.length_a   1.000
_cell.length_b   1.000
_cell.length_c   1.000
_cell.angle_alpha   90.00
_cell.angle_beta   90.00
_cell.angle_gamma   90.00
#
_symmetry.space_group_name_H-M   'P 1'
#
loop_
_entity.id
_entity.type
_entity.pdbx_description
1 polymer ?
#
loop_
_entity_poly.entity_id
_entity_poly.type
_entity_poly.pdbx_seq_one_letter_code
_entity_poly.pdbx_strand_id
1 'polypeptide(L)'
;EHSFPTRRSSDLIVYSLYTKPYKNSTDLIKKLKSQNLKIINEQFAEKILSKISYFRFKIYLKPFLDTTTKQFKPNSTFEYAYELYSFDEDLKSILFLIIGQIEINLRTKLDQYITSHTNNSFWYLDNKYFINESKIFNTKVSLKNEFLRSKDDFTLHYKENDVNNICNDFKEMPPFWIISELSTFGNILSIFETIDKKPFTLQHNKNVLDELSKEFGANNLKELNSWLKLIRDVRNRVAHHSRVWNCNYREPHGIRQILSSDLNPTQTNKIYLFFVILEILYKNQIVDKNIQQEIKILLNNYPKTRDFIASMEIPQKWLD
;
A
#
# COMPACT_ATOMS: atom_id res chain seq x y z
N GLU A 1 -2.36 15.19 -43.81
CA GLU A 1 -3.63 14.90 -43.11
C GLU A 1 -3.45 13.69 -42.23
N HIS A 2 -3.33 13.90 -40.89
CA HIS A 2 -3.38 12.82 -39.93
C HIS A 2 -4.83 12.60 -39.50
N SER A 3 -5.46 11.56 -40.06
CA SER A 3 -6.80 11.12 -39.69
C SER A 3 -6.73 10.45 -38.30
N PHE A 4 -7.41 11.03 -37.32
CA PHE A 4 -7.70 10.37 -36.04
C PHE A 4 -8.61 9.16 -36.28
N PRO A 5 -8.38 8.02 -35.64
CA PRO A 5 -9.29 6.90 -35.77
C PRO A 5 -10.65 7.26 -35.13
N THR A 6 -11.68 7.30 -35.99
CA THR A 6 -13.06 7.45 -35.57
C THR A 6 -13.45 6.29 -34.67
N ARG A 7 -13.84 6.56 -33.41
CA ARG A 7 -14.49 5.58 -32.55
C ARG A 7 -15.67 4.96 -33.26
N ARG A 8 -15.69 3.64 -33.39
CA ARG A 8 -16.87 2.92 -33.92
C ARG A 8 -18.08 3.22 -33.03
N SER A 9 -19.15 3.67 -33.60
CA SER A 9 -20.41 4.10 -32.96
C SER A 9 -21.33 2.90 -32.61
N SER A 10 -20.80 1.81 -31.99
CA SER A 10 -21.61 0.60 -31.74
C SER A 10 -21.72 0.17 -30.29
N ASP A 11 -21.17 0.92 -29.33
CA ASP A 11 -21.36 0.58 -27.91
C ASP A 11 -22.12 1.72 -27.19
N LEU A 12 -23.39 1.84 -27.51
CA LEU A 12 -24.34 2.55 -26.65
C LEU A 12 -24.46 1.72 -25.36
N ILE A 13 -23.71 2.10 -24.31
CA ILE A 13 -23.94 1.54 -22.97
C ILE A 13 -25.33 2.00 -22.54
N VAL A 14 -26.29 1.11 -22.61
CA VAL A 14 -27.64 1.34 -22.08
C VAL A 14 -27.54 1.25 -20.55
N TYR A 15 -27.54 2.41 -19.90
CA TYR A 15 -27.63 2.48 -18.44
C TYR A 15 -29.05 2.12 -18.00
N SER A 16 -29.20 1.11 -17.14
CA SER A 16 -30.46 0.82 -16.46
C SER A 16 -30.51 1.56 -15.12
N LEU A 17 -31.72 1.99 -14.73
CA LEU A 17 -31.92 2.57 -13.40
C LEU A 17 -31.54 1.57 -12.32
N TYR A 18 -30.86 2.04 -11.27
CA TYR A 18 -30.55 1.22 -10.09
C TYR A 18 -31.81 1.01 -9.27
N THR A 19 -32.33 -0.21 -9.23
CA THR A 19 -33.62 -0.56 -8.60
C THR A 19 -33.47 -1.44 -7.36
N LYS A 20 -32.26 -1.74 -6.90
CA LYS A 20 -32.08 -2.64 -5.74
C LYS A 20 -32.49 -1.92 -4.46
N PRO A 21 -33.49 -2.45 -3.72
CA PRO A 21 -33.94 -1.85 -2.46
C PRO A 21 -32.90 -2.02 -1.35
N TYR A 22 -32.97 -1.15 -0.37
CA TYR A 22 -32.28 -1.35 0.89
C TYR A 22 -32.76 -2.64 1.57
N LYS A 23 -31.84 -3.33 2.25
CA LYS A 23 -32.13 -4.53 3.06
C LYS A 23 -31.49 -4.36 4.43
N ASN A 24 -32.28 -4.52 5.48
CA ASN A 24 -31.78 -4.58 6.85
C ASN A 24 -31.05 -5.90 7.12
N SER A 25 -30.46 -6.08 8.31
CA SER A 25 -29.70 -7.27 8.70
C SER A 25 -30.53 -8.56 8.60
N THR A 26 -31.77 -8.51 9.07
CA THR A 26 -32.69 -9.66 9.04
C THR A 26 -33.02 -10.08 7.59
N ASP A 27 -33.28 -9.12 6.69
CA ASP A 27 -33.56 -9.40 5.27
C ASP A 27 -32.31 -9.94 4.56
N LEU A 28 -31.12 -9.47 4.95
CA LEU A 28 -29.86 -9.99 4.43
C LEU A 28 -29.62 -11.43 4.88
N ILE A 29 -29.93 -11.79 6.13
CA ILE A 29 -29.87 -13.15 6.63
C ILE A 29 -30.81 -14.07 5.83
N LYS A 30 -32.08 -13.67 5.66
CA LYS A 30 -33.06 -14.41 4.84
C LYS A 30 -32.54 -14.65 3.43
N LYS A 31 -31.98 -13.62 2.80
CA LYS A 31 -31.36 -13.69 1.47
C LYS A 31 -30.18 -14.66 1.43
N LEU A 32 -29.27 -14.60 2.38
CA LEU A 32 -28.10 -15.48 2.42
C LEU A 32 -28.52 -16.94 2.61
N LYS A 33 -29.50 -17.21 3.46
CA LYS A 33 -30.10 -18.55 3.62
C LYS A 33 -30.78 -19.06 2.33
N SER A 34 -31.50 -18.19 1.62
CA SER A 34 -32.12 -18.57 0.34
C SER A 34 -31.10 -18.89 -0.77
N GLN A 35 -29.83 -18.46 -0.57
CA GLN A 35 -28.70 -18.82 -1.42
C GLN A 35 -27.90 -20.03 -0.88
N ASN A 36 -28.46 -20.82 0.03
CA ASN A 36 -27.86 -21.98 0.67
C ASN A 36 -26.64 -21.69 1.57
N LEU A 37 -26.48 -20.45 2.08
CA LEU A 37 -25.48 -20.20 3.11
C LEU A 37 -25.99 -20.72 4.46
N LYS A 38 -25.21 -21.61 5.08
CA LYS A 38 -25.49 -22.02 6.46
C LYS A 38 -25.12 -20.90 7.43
N ILE A 39 -26.01 -20.56 8.34
CA ILE A 39 -25.78 -19.61 9.43
C ILE A 39 -25.98 -20.37 10.73
N ILE A 40 -24.90 -20.58 11.49
CA ILE A 40 -24.93 -21.40 12.71
C ILE A 40 -25.57 -20.58 13.84
N ASN A 41 -25.20 -19.29 13.95
CA ASN A 41 -25.75 -18.40 14.95
C ASN A 41 -26.31 -17.13 14.28
N GLU A 42 -27.65 -17.05 14.17
CA GLU A 42 -28.32 -15.92 13.52
C GLU A 42 -28.18 -14.61 14.29
N GLN A 43 -28.21 -14.65 15.61
CA GLN A 43 -28.04 -13.44 16.45
C GLN A 43 -26.63 -12.86 16.25
N PHE A 44 -25.63 -13.73 16.16
CA PHE A 44 -24.28 -13.31 15.83
C PHE A 44 -24.19 -12.69 14.44
N ALA A 45 -24.77 -13.33 13.43
CA ALA A 45 -24.77 -12.83 12.05
C ALA A 45 -25.49 -11.48 11.94
N GLU A 46 -26.62 -11.31 12.65
CA GLU A 46 -27.35 -10.05 12.71
C GLU A 46 -26.52 -8.94 13.35
N LYS A 47 -25.86 -9.23 14.48
CA LYS A 47 -24.94 -8.31 15.15
C LYS A 47 -23.81 -7.87 14.22
N ILE A 48 -23.23 -8.78 13.45
CA ILE A 48 -22.16 -8.45 12.50
C ILE A 48 -22.69 -7.58 11.37
N LEU A 49 -23.79 -7.97 10.72
CA LEU A 49 -24.39 -7.22 9.61
C LEU A 49 -24.98 -5.86 10.02
N SER A 50 -25.26 -5.65 11.28
CA SER A 50 -25.65 -4.31 11.80
C SER A 50 -24.46 -3.37 11.99
N LYS A 51 -23.24 -3.91 12.19
CA LYS A 51 -22.02 -3.13 12.44
C LYS A 51 -21.12 -3.01 11.22
N ILE A 52 -21.13 -4.01 10.35
CA ILE A 52 -20.31 -4.07 9.14
C ILE A 52 -21.22 -3.97 7.93
N SER A 53 -21.02 -2.96 7.08
CA SER A 53 -21.79 -2.84 5.83
C SER A 53 -21.76 -4.15 5.05
N TYR A 54 -22.93 -4.62 4.61
CA TYR A 54 -23.02 -5.81 3.75
C TYR A 54 -22.14 -5.71 2.51
N PHE A 55 -21.94 -4.51 1.95
CA PHE A 55 -21.06 -4.29 0.82
C PHE A 55 -19.59 -4.64 1.14
N ARG A 56 -19.15 -4.29 2.34
CA ARG A 56 -17.81 -4.66 2.85
C ARG A 56 -17.72 -6.16 3.11
N PHE A 57 -18.69 -6.72 3.84
CA PHE A 57 -18.68 -8.12 4.23
C PHE A 57 -18.87 -9.08 3.05
N LYS A 58 -19.65 -8.71 2.04
CA LYS A 58 -19.94 -9.50 0.84
C LYS A 58 -18.66 -10.00 0.11
N ILE A 59 -17.56 -9.27 0.21
CA ILE A 59 -16.31 -9.64 -0.45
C ILE A 59 -15.74 -10.93 0.14
N TYR A 60 -15.94 -11.16 1.44
CA TYR A 60 -15.48 -12.35 2.16
C TYR A 60 -16.44 -13.56 1.97
N LEU A 61 -17.65 -13.31 1.51
CA LEU A 61 -18.58 -14.37 1.08
C LEU A 61 -18.28 -14.88 -0.34
N LYS A 62 -17.62 -14.08 -1.19
CA LYS A 62 -17.37 -14.44 -2.60
C LYS A 62 -16.62 -15.77 -2.80
N PRO A 63 -15.58 -16.12 -2.01
CA PRO A 63 -14.87 -17.40 -2.18
C PRO A 63 -15.74 -18.65 -2.02
N PHE A 64 -16.84 -18.51 -1.28
CA PHE A 64 -17.79 -19.57 -1.00
C PHE A 64 -18.96 -19.62 -1.98
N LEU A 65 -19.10 -18.61 -2.85
CA LEU A 65 -20.20 -18.51 -3.81
C LEU A 65 -19.80 -19.16 -5.14
N ASP A 66 -20.66 -20.04 -5.64
CA ASP A 66 -20.59 -20.50 -7.02
C ASP A 66 -21.08 -19.37 -7.94
N THR A 67 -20.23 -18.95 -8.87
CA THR A 67 -20.49 -17.80 -9.75
C THR A 67 -21.53 -18.11 -10.83
N THR A 68 -21.74 -19.39 -11.15
CA THR A 68 -22.69 -19.85 -12.18
C THR A 68 -24.09 -19.97 -11.59
N THR A 69 -24.23 -20.75 -10.51
CA THR A 69 -25.52 -21.00 -9.87
C THR A 69 -26.00 -19.89 -8.96
N LYS A 70 -25.09 -18.98 -8.54
CA LYS A 70 -25.33 -17.95 -7.52
C LYS A 70 -25.72 -18.51 -6.15
N GLN A 71 -25.42 -19.78 -5.91
CA GLN A 71 -25.63 -20.48 -4.64
C GLN A 71 -24.30 -20.61 -3.90
N PHE A 72 -24.34 -20.69 -2.57
CA PHE A 72 -23.15 -20.99 -1.79
C PHE A 72 -22.80 -22.48 -1.91
N LYS A 73 -21.51 -22.76 -1.97
CA LYS A 73 -20.94 -24.11 -2.04
C LYS A 73 -21.32 -24.92 -0.78
N PRO A 74 -21.40 -26.25 -0.87
CA PRO A 74 -21.58 -27.11 0.31
C PRO A 74 -20.59 -26.77 1.42
N ASN A 75 -21.03 -26.89 2.67
CA ASN A 75 -20.26 -26.58 3.88
C ASN A 75 -19.83 -25.11 4.07
N SER A 76 -20.30 -24.19 3.23
CA SER A 76 -20.09 -22.76 3.44
C SER A 76 -20.93 -22.24 4.59
N THR A 77 -20.31 -21.53 5.53
CA THR A 77 -21.00 -20.91 6.66
C THR A 77 -20.72 -19.41 6.74
N PHE A 78 -21.64 -18.68 7.36
CA PHE A 78 -21.43 -17.24 7.65
C PHE A 78 -20.20 -17.05 8.55
N GLU A 79 -20.06 -17.91 9.55
CA GLU A 79 -18.97 -17.88 10.52
C GLU A 79 -17.61 -18.10 9.85
N TYR A 80 -17.54 -18.93 8.82
CA TYR A 80 -16.33 -19.12 8.04
C TYR A 80 -15.95 -17.84 7.26
N ALA A 81 -16.92 -17.19 6.65
CA ALA A 81 -16.67 -15.91 5.98
C ALA A 81 -16.28 -14.80 6.98
N TYR A 82 -16.80 -14.84 8.21
CA TYR A 82 -16.43 -13.92 9.28
C TYR A 82 -15.01 -14.18 9.78
N GLU A 83 -14.60 -15.44 9.90
CA GLU A 83 -13.21 -15.79 10.23
C GLU A 83 -12.23 -15.20 9.20
N LEU A 84 -12.56 -15.33 7.91
CA LEU A 84 -11.76 -14.73 6.84
C LEU A 84 -11.73 -13.18 6.89
N TYR A 85 -12.86 -12.56 7.26
CA TYR A 85 -12.92 -11.12 7.51
C TYR A 85 -11.99 -10.72 8.68
N SER A 86 -12.06 -11.43 9.80
CA SER A 86 -11.25 -11.15 10.99
C SER A 86 -9.76 -11.34 10.72
N PHE A 87 -9.41 -12.40 9.99
CA PHE A 87 -8.04 -12.60 9.49
C PHE A 87 -7.52 -11.39 8.70
N ASP A 88 -8.32 -10.86 7.78
CA ASP A 88 -7.91 -9.71 6.96
C ASP A 88 -7.81 -8.41 7.77
N GLU A 89 -8.63 -8.22 8.82
CA GLU A 89 -8.53 -7.08 9.74
C GLU A 89 -7.22 -7.16 10.57
N ASP A 90 -6.88 -8.34 11.10
CA ASP A 90 -5.65 -8.51 11.88
C ASP A 90 -4.41 -8.43 10.97
N LEU A 91 -4.49 -8.97 9.75
CA LEU A 91 -3.44 -8.80 8.74
C LEU A 91 -3.20 -7.32 8.45
N LYS A 92 -4.26 -6.51 8.28
CA LYS A 92 -4.13 -5.06 8.07
C LYS A 92 -3.47 -4.37 9.25
N SER A 93 -3.77 -4.78 10.47
CA SER A 93 -3.17 -4.22 11.69
C SER A 93 -1.66 -4.48 11.74
N ILE A 94 -1.23 -5.70 11.43
CA ILE A 94 0.20 -6.06 11.33
C ILE A 94 0.88 -5.22 10.25
N LEU A 95 0.29 -5.17 9.05
CA LEU A 95 0.87 -4.45 7.91
C LEU A 95 0.96 -2.95 8.16
N PHE A 96 -0.03 -2.35 8.83
CA PHE A 96 -0.03 -0.92 9.16
C PHE A 96 1.17 -0.52 10.01
N LEU A 97 1.46 -1.30 11.05
CA LEU A 97 2.60 -1.04 11.94
C LEU A 97 3.94 -1.17 11.21
N ILE A 98 4.09 -2.23 10.41
CA ILE A 98 5.33 -2.49 9.67
C ILE A 98 5.57 -1.41 8.62
N ILE A 99 4.57 -1.07 7.83
CA ILE A 99 4.65 -0.03 6.80
C ILE A 99 4.99 1.32 7.43
N GLY A 100 4.38 1.67 8.58
CA GLY A 100 4.66 2.92 9.28
C GLY A 100 6.14 3.07 9.65
N GLN A 101 6.79 2.00 10.10
CA GLN A 101 8.22 2.03 10.42
C GLN A 101 9.10 2.17 9.17
N ILE A 102 8.72 1.50 8.07
CA ILE A 102 9.41 1.67 6.78
C ILE A 102 9.27 3.12 6.29
N GLU A 103 8.09 3.72 6.41
CA GLU A 103 7.85 5.13 6.02
C GLU A 103 8.77 6.09 6.80
N ILE A 104 8.91 5.90 8.12
CA ILE A 104 9.77 6.73 8.97
C ILE A 104 11.24 6.59 8.55
N ASN A 105 11.72 5.36 8.42
CA ASN A 105 13.11 5.11 8.02
C ASN A 105 13.41 5.68 6.63
N LEU A 106 12.47 5.55 5.70
CA LEU A 106 12.62 6.05 4.34
C LEU A 106 12.83 7.57 4.32
N ARG A 107 12.04 8.32 5.10
CA ARG A 107 12.18 9.78 5.23
C ARG A 107 13.55 10.16 5.80
N THR A 108 13.95 9.52 6.88
CA THR A 108 15.24 9.73 7.54
C THR A 108 16.41 9.45 6.60
N LYS A 109 16.40 8.30 5.92
CA LYS A 109 17.48 7.95 5.00
C LYS A 109 17.52 8.84 3.76
N LEU A 110 16.36 9.20 3.22
CA LEU A 110 16.28 10.14 2.10
C LEU A 110 16.95 11.47 2.45
N ASP A 111 16.62 12.04 3.61
CA ASP A 111 17.24 13.26 4.08
C ASP A 111 18.75 13.11 4.28
N GLN A 112 19.19 12.09 5.03
CA GLN A 112 20.59 11.85 5.32
C GLN A 112 21.43 11.74 4.04
N TYR A 113 21.02 10.95 3.07
CA TYR A 113 21.77 10.71 1.84
C TYR A 113 21.84 11.94 0.94
N ILE A 114 20.74 12.66 0.79
CA ILE A 114 20.69 13.79 -0.14
C ILE A 114 21.26 15.06 0.51
N THR A 115 20.89 15.35 1.74
CA THR A 115 21.39 16.53 2.44
C THR A 115 22.91 16.47 2.62
N SER A 116 23.47 15.29 3.00
CA SER A 116 24.93 15.15 3.14
C SER A 116 25.66 15.25 1.80
N HIS A 117 25.09 14.74 0.70
CA HIS A 117 25.71 14.83 -0.63
C HIS A 117 25.66 16.27 -1.20
N THR A 118 24.52 16.94 -1.02
CA THR A 118 24.29 18.27 -1.61
C THR A 118 24.78 19.40 -0.72
N ASN A 119 25.07 19.11 0.55
CA ASN A 119 25.30 20.09 1.61
C ASN A 119 24.19 21.17 1.65
N ASN A 120 22.96 20.78 1.37
CA ASN A 120 21.80 21.66 1.26
C ASN A 120 20.57 21.00 1.88
N SER A 121 20.10 21.49 3.01
CA SER A 121 18.91 21.00 3.69
C SER A 121 17.58 21.36 3.01
N PHE A 122 17.63 22.26 2.02
CA PHE A 122 16.49 22.69 1.21
C PHE A 122 16.54 22.12 -0.21
N TRP A 123 17.31 21.04 -0.43
CA TRP A 123 17.53 20.41 -1.73
C TRP A 123 16.22 20.13 -2.49
N TYR A 124 15.14 19.78 -1.78
CA TYR A 124 13.85 19.46 -2.35
C TYR A 124 13.13 20.66 -3.01
N LEU A 125 13.56 21.88 -2.72
CA LEU A 125 13.07 23.12 -3.34
C LEU A 125 13.81 23.46 -4.64
N ASP A 126 14.98 22.87 -4.89
CA ASP A 126 15.81 23.17 -6.05
C ASP A 126 15.46 22.26 -7.23
N ASN A 127 14.93 22.85 -8.32
CA ASN A 127 14.47 22.11 -9.50
C ASN A 127 15.57 21.31 -10.20
N LYS A 128 16.86 21.69 -10.04
CA LYS A 128 17.98 20.96 -10.69
C LYS A 128 18.08 19.49 -10.29
N TYR A 129 17.47 19.09 -9.17
CA TYR A 129 17.50 17.72 -8.68
C TYR A 129 16.33 16.85 -9.20
N PHE A 130 15.50 17.39 -10.10
CA PHE A 130 14.27 16.71 -10.53
C PHE A 130 14.10 16.68 -12.05
N ILE A 131 13.60 15.55 -12.59
CA ILE A 131 13.36 15.34 -14.01
C ILE A 131 11.98 15.81 -14.48
N ASN A 132 11.04 16.12 -13.57
CA ASN A 132 9.67 16.52 -13.91
C ASN A 132 9.23 17.71 -13.06
N GLU A 133 9.48 18.90 -13.59
CA GLU A 133 9.21 20.16 -12.89
C GLU A 133 7.74 20.34 -12.51
N SER A 134 6.79 20.00 -13.38
CA SER A 134 5.37 20.12 -13.07
C SER A 134 4.95 19.22 -11.93
N LYS A 135 5.41 17.96 -11.94
CA LYS A 135 5.07 17.00 -10.87
C LYS A 135 5.69 17.40 -9.54
N ILE A 136 6.97 17.80 -9.52
CA ILE A 136 7.63 18.23 -8.28
C ILE A 136 7.06 19.55 -7.76
N PHE A 137 6.65 20.47 -8.63
CA PHE A 137 5.96 21.70 -8.22
C PHE A 137 4.67 21.39 -7.46
N ASN A 138 3.82 20.48 -7.99
CA ASN A 138 2.60 20.04 -7.31
C ASN A 138 2.91 19.38 -5.96
N THR A 139 4.01 18.65 -5.87
CA THR A 139 4.47 18.05 -4.60
C THR A 139 4.88 19.15 -3.61
N LYS A 140 5.66 20.14 -4.03
CA LYS A 140 6.05 21.29 -3.20
C LYS A 140 4.83 22.06 -2.68
N VAL A 141 3.82 22.30 -3.55
CA VAL A 141 2.56 22.93 -3.15
C VAL A 141 1.81 22.07 -2.11
N SER A 142 1.75 20.75 -2.28
CA SER A 142 1.16 19.86 -1.29
C SER A 142 1.89 19.92 0.06
N LEU A 143 3.22 19.86 0.05
CA LEU A 143 4.05 19.99 1.24
C LEU A 143 3.84 21.35 1.94
N LYS A 144 3.78 22.45 1.17
CA LYS A 144 3.48 23.79 1.70
C LYS A 144 2.13 23.81 2.41
N ASN A 145 1.10 23.22 1.83
CA ASN A 145 -0.22 23.14 2.44
C ASN A 145 -0.21 22.34 3.76
N GLU A 146 0.53 21.24 3.84
CA GLU A 146 0.69 20.48 5.09
C GLU A 146 1.44 21.32 6.14
N PHE A 147 2.53 21.99 5.76
CA PHE A 147 3.29 22.86 6.65
C PHE A 147 2.43 24.01 7.19
N LEU A 148 1.72 24.72 6.33
CA LEU A 148 0.89 25.86 6.76
C LEU A 148 -0.24 25.45 7.71
N ARG A 149 -0.81 24.24 7.52
CA ARG A 149 -1.87 23.71 8.38
C ARG A 149 -1.38 23.14 9.71
N SER A 150 -0.11 22.71 9.79
CA SER A 150 0.43 22.12 11.02
C SER A 150 0.47 23.13 12.15
N LYS A 151 0.12 22.62 13.35
CA LYS A 151 0.19 23.33 14.63
C LYS A 151 1.21 22.68 15.60
N ASP A 152 2.06 21.80 15.08
CA ASP A 152 3.10 21.16 15.88
C ASP A 152 4.13 22.18 16.33
N ASP A 153 4.65 22.06 17.53
CA ASP A 153 5.55 23.04 18.16
C ASP A 153 6.75 23.37 17.30
N PHE A 154 7.37 22.35 16.67
CA PHE A 154 8.53 22.55 15.79
C PHE A 154 8.19 23.35 14.52
N THR A 155 6.93 23.22 14.01
CA THR A 155 6.49 23.99 12.85
C THR A 155 6.14 25.43 13.21
N LEU A 156 5.53 25.65 14.36
CA LEU A 156 5.23 26.99 14.88
C LEU A 156 6.53 27.74 15.15
N HIS A 157 7.50 27.10 15.80
CA HIS A 157 8.82 27.69 16.04
C HIS A 157 9.49 28.17 14.75
N TYR A 158 9.52 27.32 13.70
CA TYR A 158 10.09 27.71 12.42
C TYR A 158 9.33 28.87 11.76
N LYS A 159 7.99 28.82 11.74
CA LYS A 159 7.15 29.89 11.16
C LYS A 159 7.38 31.26 11.79
N GLU A 160 7.69 31.30 13.08
CA GLU A 160 7.87 32.54 13.84
C GLU A 160 9.30 33.10 13.72
N ASN A 161 10.29 32.22 13.51
CA ASN A 161 11.71 32.63 13.66
C ASN A 161 12.53 32.51 12.38
N ASP A 162 12.09 31.73 11.37
CA ASP A 162 12.95 31.33 10.28
C ASP A 162 12.30 31.50 8.90
N VAL A 163 13.14 31.70 7.90
CA VAL A 163 12.81 31.64 6.47
C VAL A 163 13.99 31.07 5.69
N ASN A 164 13.76 30.41 4.57
CA ASN A 164 14.86 30.03 3.69
C ASN A 164 15.18 31.12 2.67
N ASN A 165 16.41 31.12 2.20
CA ASN A 165 16.91 32.04 1.16
C ASN A 165 17.21 31.33 -0.16
N ILE A 166 16.78 30.06 -0.30
CA ILE A 166 17.09 29.20 -1.44
C ILE A 166 16.04 29.33 -2.55
N CYS A 167 14.76 29.49 -2.17
CA CYS A 167 13.67 29.51 -3.14
C CYS A 167 12.63 30.60 -2.77
N ASN A 168 12.56 31.65 -3.58
CA ASN A 168 11.64 32.78 -3.31
C ASN A 168 10.16 32.36 -3.36
N ASP A 169 9.77 31.44 -4.24
CA ASP A 169 8.38 30.97 -4.38
C ASP A 169 7.92 30.13 -3.16
N PHE A 170 8.89 29.61 -2.41
CA PHE A 170 8.67 28.76 -1.22
C PHE A 170 9.51 29.24 -0.04
N LYS A 171 9.64 30.57 0.14
CA LYS A 171 10.49 31.19 1.12
C LYS A 171 10.18 30.76 2.57
N GLU A 172 8.94 30.48 2.87
CA GLU A 172 8.47 30.03 4.17
C GLU A 172 8.73 28.54 4.46
N MET A 173 9.16 27.77 3.46
CA MET A 173 9.32 26.33 3.62
C MET A 173 10.55 25.95 4.44
N PRO A 174 10.41 25.01 5.39
CA PRO A 174 11.47 24.60 6.29
C PRO A 174 12.47 23.63 5.63
N PRO A 175 13.59 23.30 6.30
CA PRO A 175 14.50 22.25 5.83
C PRO A 175 13.79 20.90 5.73
N PHE A 176 14.36 19.97 4.91
CA PHE A 176 13.70 18.71 4.56
C PHE A 176 13.36 17.83 5.77
N TRP A 177 14.21 17.79 6.80
CA TRP A 177 13.94 17.03 8.03
C TRP A 177 12.70 17.51 8.80
N ILE A 178 12.33 18.79 8.71
CA ILE A 178 11.07 19.29 9.29
C ILE A 178 9.88 18.92 8.40
N ILE A 179 9.96 19.23 7.10
CA ILE A 179 8.81 18.99 6.21
C ILE A 179 8.53 17.50 5.96
N SER A 180 9.55 16.65 6.06
CA SER A 180 9.39 15.21 5.91
C SER A 180 8.49 14.60 6.99
N GLU A 181 8.51 15.13 8.21
CA GLU A 181 7.63 14.66 9.30
C GLU A 181 6.14 14.93 9.02
N LEU A 182 5.85 16.02 8.32
CA LEU A 182 4.48 16.39 7.93
C LEU A 182 4.03 15.73 6.62
N SER A 183 4.98 15.14 5.88
CA SER A 183 4.73 14.63 4.54
C SER A 183 3.84 13.39 4.56
N THR A 184 2.90 13.32 3.61
CA THR A 184 2.24 12.04 3.30
C THR A 184 3.23 11.11 2.59
N PHE A 185 2.99 9.79 2.70
CA PHE A 185 3.78 8.82 1.93
C PHE A 185 3.71 9.07 0.41
N GLY A 186 2.57 9.60 -0.07
CA GLY A 186 2.40 10.00 -1.46
C GLY A 186 3.36 11.11 -1.90
N ASN A 187 3.62 12.11 -1.04
CA ASN A 187 4.58 13.17 -1.29
C ASN A 187 6.02 12.63 -1.35
N ILE A 188 6.40 11.78 -0.39
CA ILE A 188 7.72 11.13 -0.38
C ILE A 188 7.91 10.28 -1.64
N LEU A 189 6.93 9.47 -2.00
CA LEU A 189 7.00 8.67 -3.23
C LEU A 189 7.10 9.55 -4.49
N SER A 190 6.39 10.68 -4.53
CA SER A 190 6.49 11.62 -5.66
C SER A 190 7.90 12.18 -5.81
N ILE A 191 8.61 12.46 -4.69
CA ILE A 191 10.01 12.85 -4.70
C ILE A 191 10.86 11.73 -5.31
N PHE A 192 10.75 10.49 -4.81
CA PHE A 192 11.48 9.34 -5.35
C PHE A 192 11.23 9.10 -6.85
N GLU A 193 10.02 9.35 -7.33
CA GLU A 193 9.65 9.17 -8.74
C GLU A 193 10.18 10.28 -9.67
N THR A 194 10.48 11.45 -9.12
CA THR A 194 10.84 12.63 -9.91
C THR A 194 12.30 13.04 -9.76
N ILE A 195 13.01 12.49 -8.78
CA ILE A 195 14.42 12.82 -8.55
C ILE A 195 15.30 12.40 -9.74
N ASP A 196 16.18 13.27 -10.19
CA ASP A 196 17.15 12.98 -11.26
C ASP A 196 18.39 12.32 -10.65
N LYS A 197 18.79 11.18 -11.20
CA LYS A 197 20.01 10.48 -10.78
C LYS A 197 21.30 11.22 -11.13
N LYS A 198 21.29 12.04 -12.19
CA LYS A 198 22.52 12.65 -12.73
C LYS A 198 23.28 13.51 -11.71
N PRO A 199 22.63 14.43 -10.96
CA PRO A 199 23.32 15.24 -9.96
C PRO A 199 23.92 14.43 -8.80
N PHE A 200 23.52 13.18 -8.62
CA PHE A 200 23.93 12.28 -7.54
C PHE A 200 24.97 11.24 -7.96
N THR A 201 25.58 11.41 -9.14
CA THR A 201 26.63 10.53 -9.62
C THR A 201 27.96 10.88 -8.94
N LEU A 202 28.59 9.85 -8.36
CA LEU A 202 29.90 9.92 -7.73
C LEU A 202 31.01 9.42 -8.68
N GLN A 203 32.25 9.51 -8.23
CA GLN A 203 33.39 8.88 -8.94
C GLN A 203 33.15 7.37 -9.14
N HIS A 204 33.75 6.81 -10.19
CA HIS A 204 33.65 5.38 -10.56
C HIS A 204 32.21 4.91 -10.81
N ASN A 205 31.38 5.76 -11.39
CA ASN A 205 29.98 5.47 -11.74
C ASN A 205 29.08 5.00 -10.57
N LYS A 206 29.47 5.28 -9.34
CA LYS A 206 28.60 5.09 -8.18
C LYS A 206 27.54 6.19 -8.14
N ASN A 207 26.41 5.91 -7.52
CA ASN A 207 25.32 6.88 -7.41
C ASN A 207 24.73 6.86 -6.00
N VAL A 208 24.60 8.03 -5.39
CA VAL A 208 24.09 8.19 -4.02
C VAL A 208 22.68 7.58 -3.84
N LEU A 209 21.81 7.71 -4.85
CA LEU A 209 20.45 7.17 -4.78
C LEU A 209 20.41 5.64 -4.93
N ASP A 210 21.38 5.04 -5.62
CA ASP A 210 21.53 3.60 -5.66
C ASP A 210 22.12 3.06 -4.34
N GLU A 211 23.05 3.79 -3.71
CA GLU A 211 23.55 3.43 -2.37
C GLU A 211 22.40 3.52 -1.33
N LEU A 212 21.61 4.61 -1.36
CA LEU A 212 20.38 4.70 -0.57
C LEU A 212 19.47 3.49 -0.79
N SER A 213 19.29 3.07 -2.05
CA SER A 213 18.43 1.94 -2.38
C SER A 213 18.92 0.62 -1.80
N LYS A 214 20.24 0.42 -1.73
CA LYS A 214 20.86 -0.76 -1.13
C LYS A 214 20.66 -0.84 0.38
N GLU A 215 20.55 0.29 1.09
CA GLU A 215 20.15 0.31 2.51
C GLU A 215 18.80 -0.38 2.73
N PHE A 216 17.93 -0.34 1.73
CA PHE A 216 16.61 -0.99 1.72
C PHE A 216 16.64 -2.36 1.02
N GLY A 217 17.80 -2.89 0.67
CA GLY A 217 17.95 -4.19 0.01
C GLY A 217 17.61 -4.21 -1.48
N ALA A 218 17.33 -3.05 -2.10
CA ALA A 218 17.13 -2.93 -3.54
C ALA A 218 18.44 -2.66 -4.27
N ASN A 219 18.62 -3.21 -5.48
CA ASN A 219 19.87 -3.05 -6.24
C ASN A 219 20.09 -1.62 -6.76
N ASN A 220 19.01 -0.86 -6.96
CA ASN A 220 19.05 0.49 -7.52
C ASN A 220 17.74 1.25 -7.27
N LEU A 221 17.73 2.55 -7.55
CA LEU A 221 16.58 3.44 -7.37
C LEU A 221 15.33 2.97 -8.13
N LYS A 222 15.48 2.42 -9.34
CA LYS A 222 14.33 1.93 -10.14
C LYS A 222 13.61 0.78 -9.45
N GLU A 223 14.38 -0.14 -8.88
CA GLU A 223 13.84 -1.27 -8.13
C GLU A 223 13.16 -0.80 -6.83
N LEU A 224 13.84 0.03 -6.04
CA LEU A 224 13.26 0.62 -4.84
C LEU A 224 11.95 1.36 -5.15
N ASN A 225 11.92 2.22 -6.17
CA ASN A 225 10.70 2.91 -6.58
C ASN A 225 9.55 1.97 -6.93
N SER A 226 9.84 0.83 -7.55
CA SER A 226 8.82 -0.18 -7.84
C SER A 226 8.23 -0.78 -6.56
N TRP A 227 9.09 -1.09 -5.57
CA TRP A 227 8.66 -1.61 -4.27
C TRP A 227 7.86 -0.58 -3.46
N LEU A 228 8.30 0.67 -3.44
CA LEU A 228 7.58 1.75 -2.75
C LEU A 228 6.19 2.00 -3.34
N LYS A 229 6.01 1.83 -4.66
CA LYS A 229 4.69 1.90 -5.30
C LYS A 229 3.76 0.79 -4.80
N LEU A 230 4.27 -0.43 -4.65
CA LEU A 230 3.51 -1.54 -4.09
C LEU A 230 3.16 -1.27 -2.62
N ILE A 231 4.12 -0.77 -1.82
CA ILE A 231 3.88 -0.38 -0.42
C ILE A 231 2.74 0.66 -0.34
N ARG A 232 2.77 1.69 -1.18
CA ARG A 232 1.69 2.70 -1.25
C ARG A 232 0.34 2.07 -1.55
N ASP A 233 0.30 1.16 -2.52
CA ASP A 233 -0.96 0.52 -2.93
C ASP A 233 -1.54 -0.33 -1.79
N VAL A 234 -0.72 -1.08 -1.06
CA VAL A 234 -1.13 -1.85 0.14
C VAL A 234 -1.49 -0.91 1.29
N ARG A 235 -0.63 0.08 1.59
CA ARG A 235 -0.85 1.07 2.65
C ARG A 235 -2.20 1.78 2.50
N ASN A 236 -2.54 2.19 1.29
CA ASN A 236 -3.82 2.83 1.03
C ASN A 236 -5.00 1.88 1.24
N ARG A 237 -4.87 0.60 0.87
CA ARG A 237 -5.91 -0.39 1.18
C ARG A 237 -6.08 -0.58 2.68
N VAL A 238 -4.98 -0.66 3.42
CA VAL A 238 -4.97 -0.78 4.89
C VAL A 238 -5.63 0.45 5.52
N ALA A 239 -5.20 1.66 5.17
CA ALA A 239 -5.72 2.91 5.71
C ALA A 239 -7.22 3.14 5.42
N HIS A 240 -7.72 2.66 4.28
CA HIS A 240 -9.13 2.72 3.91
C HIS A 240 -9.93 1.47 4.33
N HIS A 241 -9.36 0.61 5.17
CA HIS A 241 -9.99 -0.65 5.59
C HIS A 241 -10.48 -1.52 4.42
N SER A 242 -9.83 -1.42 3.27
CA SER A 242 -10.14 -2.26 2.11
C SER A 242 -9.51 -3.63 2.25
N ARG A 243 -10.11 -4.65 1.61
CA ARG A 243 -9.56 -6.01 1.62
C ARG A 243 -8.11 -6.04 1.10
N VAL A 244 -7.23 -6.80 1.77
CA VAL A 244 -5.82 -6.98 1.36
C VAL A 244 -5.46 -8.42 1.04
N TRP A 245 -5.98 -9.42 1.75
CA TRP A 245 -5.51 -10.81 1.72
C TRP A 245 -5.47 -11.45 0.33
N ASN A 246 -6.49 -11.34 -0.49
CA ASN A 246 -6.56 -11.92 -1.84
C ASN A 246 -6.91 -10.83 -2.87
N CYS A 247 -6.04 -9.85 -2.98
CA CYS A 247 -6.10 -8.81 -3.99
C CYS A 247 -5.02 -9.03 -5.06
N ASN A 248 -5.24 -8.39 -6.22
CA ASN A 248 -4.20 -8.28 -7.21
C ASN A 248 -3.43 -6.97 -6.96
N TYR A 249 -2.13 -7.07 -6.99
CA TYR A 249 -1.20 -5.99 -6.76
C TYR A 249 -0.31 -5.78 -7.98
N ARG A 250 0.46 -4.71 -7.98
CA ARG A 250 1.52 -4.50 -8.95
C ARG A 250 2.64 -5.51 -8.71
N GLU A 251 3.17 -6.10 -9.76
CA GLU A 251 4.38 -6.91 -9.66
C GLU A 251 5.59 -6.03 -9.30
N PRO A 252 6.33 -6.35 -8.23
CA PRO A 252 7.54 -5.64 -7.87
C PRO A 252 8.70 -6.00 -8.82
N HIS A 253 9.41 -4.98 -9.29
CA HIS A 253 10.56 -5.18 -10.17
C HIS A 253 11.71 -5.89 -9.43
N GLY A 254 12.39 -6.81 -10.11
CA GLY A 254 13.60 -7.48 -9.60
C GLY A 254 13.37 -8.58 -8.57
N ILE A 255 12.19 -8.72 -7.99
CA ILE A 255 11.95 -9.62 -6.84
C ILE A 255 12.17 -11.09 -7.17
N ARG A 256 11.87 -11.53 -8.39
CA ARG A 256 12.05 -12.94 -8.81
C ARG A 256 13.50 -13.40 -8.82
N GLN A 257 14.45 -12.48 -9.06
CA GLN A 257 15.88 -12.77 -9.07
C GLN A 257 16.46 -12.96 -7.67
N ILE A 258 15.77 -12.47 -6.65
CA ILE A 258 16.18 -12.58 -5.24
C ILE A 258 15.65 -13.89 -4.64
N LEU A 259 14.51 -14.39 -5.13
CA LEU A 259 13.90 -15.62 -4.63
C LEU A 259 14.56 -16.86 -5.23
N SER A 260 14.73 -17.90 -4.40
CA SER A 260 15.04 -19.24 -4.90
C SER A 260 13.87 -19.81 -5.72
N SER A 261 14.15 -20.76 -6.62
CA SER A 261 13.16 -21.30 -7.56
C SER A 261 11.93 -21.88 -6.88
N ASP A 262 12.10 -22.47 -5.72
CA ASP A 262 11.07 -23.13 -4.92
C ASP A 262 10.21 -22.16 -4.08
N LEU A 263 10.66 -20.89 -3.97
CA LEU A 263 9.91 -19.79 -3.34
C LEU A 263 9.27 -18.85 -4.38
N ASN A 264 9.49 -19.05 -5.67
CA ASN A 264 8.89 -18.24 -6.71
C ASN A 264 7.40 -18.58 -6.89
N PRO A 265 6.47 -17.61 -6.77
CA PRO A 265 5.06 -17.85 -6.97
C PRO A 265 4.71 -17.98 -8.45
N THR A 266 3.60 -18.64 -8.75
CA THR A 266 3.04 -18.73 -10.11
C THR A 266 2.52 -17.37 -10.56
N GLN A 267 1.77 -16.68 -9.70
CA GLN A 267 1.23 -15.34 -9.94
C GLN A 267 1.99 -14.31 -9.12
N THR A 268 2.65 -13.39 -9.80
CA THR A 268 3.49 -12.34 -9.16
C THR A 268 2.72 -11.14 -8.65
N ASN A 269 1.41 -11.11 -8.86
CA ASN A 269 0.54 -10.02 -8.46
C ASN A 269 -0.27 -10.32 -7.17
N LYS A 270 0.17 -11.27 -6.34
CA LYS A 270 -0.48 -11.62 -5.08
C LYS A 270 0.29 -11.11 -3.86
N ILE A 271 -0.36 -11.19 -2.70
CA ILE A 271 0.13 -10.62 -1.44
C ILE A 271 1.48 -11.22 -0.99
N TYR A 272 1.77 -12.46 -1.36
CA TYR A 272 3.01 -13.14 -0.95
C TYR A 272 4.27 -12.33 -1.30
N LEU A 273 4.39 -11.84 -2.53
CA LEU A 273 5.57 -11.03 -2.91
C LEU A 273 5.67 -9.72 -2.13
N PHE A 274 4.56 -9.19 -1.67
CA PHE A 274 4.58 -8.05 -0.76
C PHE A 274 5.18 -8.42 0.60
N PHE A 275 4.86 -9.59 1.16
CA PHE A 275 5.49 -10.06 2.40
C PHE A 275 7.00 -10.22 2.24
N VAL A 276 7.45 -10.78 1.13
CA VAL A 276 8.89 -10.90 0.83
C VAL A 276 9.58 -9.54 0.78
N ILE A 277 8.96 -8.54 0.12
CA ILE A 277 9.51 -7.18 0.09
C ILE A 277 9.56 -6.58 1.50
N LEU A 278 8.53 -6.77 2.31
CA LEU A 278 8.54 -6.29 3.69
C LEU A 278 9.69 -6.93 4.49
N GLU A 279 9.96 -8.23 4.33
CA GLU A 279 11.11 -8.89 4.97
C GLU A 279 12.43 -8.25 4.57
N ILE A 280 12.62 -7.98 3.27
CA ILE A 280 13.85 -7.37 2.75
C ILE A 280 14.00 -5.95 3.32
N LEU A 281 12.98 -5.12 3.20
CA LEU A 281 12.98 -3.74 3.66
C LEU A 281 13.10 -3.61 5.18
N TYR A 282 12.57 -4.60 5.91
CA TYR A 282 12.51 -4.58 7.36
C TYR A 282 13.75 -5.17 8.04
N LYS A 283 14.54 -5.96 7.32
CA LYS A 283 15.72 -6.66 7.83
C LYS A 283 16.75 -5.75 8.52
N ASN A 284 16.80 -4.48 8.14
CA ASN A 284 17.73 -3.49 8.66
C ASN A 284 17.05 -2.42 9.55
N GLN A 285 15.83 -2.69 10.05
CA GLN A 285 15.10 -1.76 10.90
C GLN A 285 15.48 -1.89 12.38
N ILE A 286 15.15 -0.85 13.16
CA ILE A 286 15.45 -0.77 14.60
C ILE A 286 14.76 -1.90 15.41
N VAL A 287 13.59 -2.34 14.97
CA VAL A 287 12.80 -3.41 15.60
C VAL A 287 12.88 -4.64 14.72
N ASP A 288 13.50 -5.69 15.20
CA ASP A 288 13.58 -6.97 14.51
C ASP A 288 12.24 -7.70 14.63
N LYS A 289 11.42 -7.61 13.58
CA LYS A 289 10.21 -8.42 13.42
C LYS A 289 10.37 -9.36 12.25
N ASN A 290 10.16 -10.63 12.50
CA ASN A 290 10.14 -11.65 11.46
C ASN A 290 8.74 -11.67 10.83
N ILE A 291 8.61 -11.13 9.63
CA ILE A 291 7.33 -11.04 8.90
C ILE A 291 6.73 -12.43 8.66
N GLN A 292 7.56 -13.39 8.27
CA GLN A 292 7.16 -14.78 8.09
C GLN A 292 6.53 -15.35 9.38
N GLN A 293 7.15 -15.11 10.51
CA GLN A 293 6.66 -15.58 11.81
C GLN A 293 5.33 -14.92 12.20
N GLU A 294 5.18 -13.61 11.97
CA GLU A 294 3.92 -12.89 12.20
C GLU A 294 2.78 -13.47 11.37
N ILE A 295 3.04 -13.76 10.09
CA ILE A 295 2.04 -14.37 9.20
C ILE A 295 1.73 -15.82 9.60
N LYS A 296 2.72 -16.61 10.04
CA LYS A 296 2.48 -17.96 10.59
C LYS A 296 1.58 -17.93 11.82
N ILE A 297 1.85 -17.05 12.77
CA ILE A 297 1.03 -16.87 13.97
C ILE A 297 -0.39 -16.48 13.58
N LEU A 298 -0.53 -15.52 12.66
CA LEU A 298 -1.84 -15.10 12.18
C LEU A 298 -2.63 -16.26 11.55
N LEU A 299 -2.00 -17.07 10.68
CA LEU A 299 -2.64 -18.24 10.07
C LEU A 299 -3.00 -19.34 11.10
N ASN A 300 -2.26 -19.44 12.19
CA ASN A 300 -2.60 -20.36 13.29
C ASN A 300 -3.82 -19.89 14.09
N ASN A 301 -3.98 -18.57 14.26
CA ASN A 301 -5.14 -18.00 14.93
C ASN A 301 -6.42 -18.13 14.09
N TYR A 302 -6.28 -18.27 12.76
CA TYR A 302 -7.38 -18.39 11.81
C TYR A 302 -7.24 -19.66 10.94
N PRO A 303 -7.39 -20.86 11.51
CA PRO A 303 -7.02 -22.12 10.85
C PRO A 303 -7.77 -22.39 9.55
N LYS A 304 -9.03 -21.96 9.43
CA LYS A 304 -9.82 -22.10 8.20
C LYS A 304 -9.32 -21.25 7.04
N THR A 305 -8.58 -20.18 7.32
CA THR A 305 -7.98 -19.35 6.26
C THR A 305 -6.86 -20.08 5.52
N ARG A 306 -6.34 -21.18 6.07
CA ARG A 306 -5.35 -22.03 5.41
C ARG A 306 -5.85 -22.59 4.07
N ASP A 307 -7.17 -22.78 3.91
CA ASP A 307 -7.77 -23.21 2.64
C ASP A 307 -7.56 -22.20 1.50
N PHE A 308 -7.17 -20.97 1.83
CA PHE A 308 -6.95 -19.88 0.87
C PHE A 308 -5.48 -19.48 0.68
N ILE A 309 -4.54 -20.17 1.31
CA ILE A 309 -3.09 -19.90 1.19
C ILE A 309 -2.65 -19.90 -0.28
N ALA A 310 -3.11 -20.90 -1.05
CA ALA A 310 -2.80 -20.99 -2.48
C ALA A 310 -3.29 -19.76 -3.28
N SER A 311 -4.44 -19.17 -2.90
CA SER A 311 -4.96 -17.97 -3.56
C SER A 311 -4.18 -16.69 -3.22
N MET A 312 -3.37 -16.73 -2.18
CA MET A 312 -2.42 -15.69 -1.77
C MET A 312 -1.02 -15.91 -2.38
N GLU A 313 -0.82 -17.04 -3.08
CA GLU A 313 0.46 -17.50 -3.64
C GLU A 313 1.56 -17.70 -2.60
N ILE A 314 1.22 -18.00 -1.35
CA ILE A 314 2.20 -18.29 -0.30
C ILE A 314 2.69 -19.73 -0.46
N PRO A 315 3.99 -19.96 -0.78
CA PRO A 315 4.53 -21.32 -0.89
C PRO A 315 4.52 -22.02 0.47
N GLN A 316 4.20 -23.32 0.49
CA GLN A 316 4.23 -24.10 1.73
C GLN A 316 5.61 -24.02 2.40
N LYS A 317 6.69 -24.14 1.63
CA LYS A 317 8.07 -24.04 2.13
C LYS A 317 8.38 -22.69 2.80
N TRP A 318 7.71 -21.61 2.42
CA TRP A 318 7.87 -20.32 3.10
C TRP A 318 7.18 -20.32 4.47
N LEU A 319 6.17 -21.21 4.66
CA LEU A 319 5.50 -21.40 5.94
C LEU A 319 6.19 -22.45 6.84
N ASP A 320 7.05 -23.30 6.32
CA ASP A 320 7.81 -24.27 7.09
C ASP A 320 8.96 -23.60 7.86
#